data_dbd9a8a39a2555f0359c0f8a159c03f5
#
_entry.id   dbd9a8a39a2555f0359c0f8a159c03f5
#
_cell.length_a   1.000
_cell.length_b   1.000
_cell.length_c   1.000
_cell.angle_alpha   90.00
_cell.angle_beta   90.00
_cell.angle_gamma   90.00
#
_symmetry.space_group_name_H-M   'P 1'
#
loop_
_entity.id
_entity.type
_entity.pdbx_description
1 polymer ?
#
loop_
_entity_poly.entity_id
_entity_poly.type
_entity_poly.pdbx_seq_one_letter_code
_entity_poly.pdbx_strand_id
1 'polypeptide(L)'
;MAAYQFVYHMQGLNKTYPGGKKVLDNVHLSFYPDAKIGVLGVNGSGKSTLLRIMAGIDKDFTGDGWVAEGARVGYLPQEPQLDPAKTVRENVMDGVAAKKAILDRYNELAMNYSDETADEMSRLQDEIDAKNLWDLDSQVDQAMDALICPPDDAAVDNLSGGERRRVALCRLLLEQPELLLLDEPTNHLDAETVAWLEGHLRSYPGAILIVTHDRYFLDNVTGWILELDRGRGIPYEGNYSTWLSQKQKRLAQESSEEESRQKVLAAEQEWIAASPKARQAKSKARINAYEDLLAKANEKGPTTAQIMIQTGPRLGGKVIEVEGVSKAFGDRLLIDDLSFSLPPGGIVGVIGPNGAGKTTLFRMLLGLEKPDAGTIAFGDTVQPGYVDQSRDALDPNKTVWQEISGGNEILYLGKREVNSRGYTSAFNFKGGDQQKKVGVLSGGERNRVQLAKMLKEGSNVLFLDEPTNDLDVETLRALEEALENYAGCAVIISHDRFFLDRLATHILAFEGDSHVEWFEGNFEAYEEDKKRRLGIDSTIPKRIQYKKFSR
;
A
#
# COMPACT_ATOMS: atom_id res chain seq x y z
N MET A 1 -1.46 25.98 21.74
CA MET A 1 -0.57 24.91 21.30
C MET A 1 0.49 24.69 22.35
N ALA A 2 0.67 23.46 22.85
CA ALA A 2 1.77 23.16 23.76
C ALA A 2 3.10 23.37 23.01
N ALA A 3 4.00 24.15 23.63
CA ALA A 3 5.28 24.51 23.02
C ALA A 3 6.32 23.42 23.30
N TYR A 4 6.13 22.22 22.75
CA TYR A 4 7.15 21.18 22.81
C TYR A 4 7.95 21.14 21.48
N GLN A 5 9.24 20.89 21.59
CA GLN A 5 10.14 20.85 20.45
C GLN A 5 9.86 19.61 19.55
N PHE A 6 9.50 18.48 20.17
CA PHE A 6 9.20 17.21 19.48
C PHE A 6 7.90 16.63 20.03
N VAL A 7 7.05 16.11 19.15
CA VAL A 7 5.81 15.40 19.54
C VAL A 7 6.09 14.00 20.04
N TYR A 8 7.14 13.36 19.50
CA TYR A 8 7.64 12.07 19.93
C TYR A 8 9.16 12.02 19.82
N HIS A 9 9.80 11.33 20.76
CA HIS A 9 11.24 11.10 20.75
C HIS A 9 11.54 9.65 21.09
N MET A 10 12.54 9.05 20.42
CA MET A 10 13.05 7.72 20.74
C MET A 10 14.58 7.70 20.73
N GLN A 11 15.16 6.96 21.68
CA GLN A 11 16.59 6.86 21.86
C GLN A 11 17.00 5.40 22.11
N GLY A 12 17.93 4.90 21.28
CA GLY A 12 18.48 3.55 21.44
C GLY A 12 17.45 2.43 21.34
N LEU A 13 16.40 2.63 20.55
CA LEU A 13 15.27 1.71 20.47
C LEU A 13 15.66 0.44 19.72
N ASN A 14 15.51 -0.73 20.41
CA ASN A 14 15.78 -2.05 19.83
C ASN A 14 14.58 -2.95 20.01
N LYS A 15 14.26 -3.73 18.96
CA LYS A 15 13.22 -4.75 19.01
C LYS A 15 13.70 -6.03 18.34
N THR A 16 13.60 -7.14 19.09
CA THR A 16 13.92 -8.49 18.61
C THR A 16 12.74 -9.41 18.88
N TYR A 17 12.28 -10.13 17.87
CA TYR A 17 11.22 -11.11 18.01
C TYR A 17 11.76 -12.49 18.45
N PRO A 18 10.90 -13.37 19.00
CA PRO A 18 11.27 -14.75 19.26
C PRO A 18 11.87 -15.42 18.03
N GLY A 19 12.99 -16.13 18.21
CA GLY A 19 13.78 -16.68 17.10
C GLY A 19 14.96 -15.81 16.67
N GLY A 20 15.23 -14.70 17.38
CA GLY A 20 16.43 -13.87 17.18
C GLY A 20 16.34 -12.88 16.02
N LYS A 21 15.17 -12.72 15.40
CA LYS A 21 14.97 -11.75 14.32
C LYS A 21 14.92 -10.33 14.90
N LYS A 22 16.02 -9.57 14.73
CA LYS A 22 16.11 -8.15 15.09
C LYS A 22 15.45 -7.32 14.00
N VAL A 23 14.41 -6.56 14.35
CA VAL A 23 13.66 -5.71 13.40
C VAL A 23 13.95 -4.22 13.57
N LEU A 24 14.32 -3.79 14.79
CA LEU A 24 14.82 -2.43 15.06
C LEU A 24 16.14 -2.54 15.80
N ASP A 25 17.13 -1.75 15.39
CA ASP A 25 18.50 -1.79 15.89
C ASP A 25 19.00 -0.38 16.16
N ASN A 26 19.06 -0.03 17.45
CA ASN A 26 19.60 1.23 17.94
C ASN A 26 19.03 2.46 17.22
N VAL A 27 17.69 2.53 17.12
CA VAL A 27 17.00 3.62 16.41
C VAL A 27 16.93 4.86 17.29
N HIS A 28 17.36 6.00 16.74
CA HIS A 28 17.31 7.32 17.38
C HIS A 28 16.58 8.28 16.45
N LEU A 29 15.40 8.74 16.83
CA LEU A 29 14.57 9.62 16.01
C LEU A 29 13.82 10.63 16.89
N SER A 30 13.61 11.83 16.34
CA SER A 30 12.79 12.88 16.94
C SER A 30 11.80 13.39 15.89
N PHE A 31 10.56 13.55 16.27
CA PHE A 31 9.47 13.91 15.37
C PHE A 31 8.93 15.30 15.71
N TYR A 32 8.90 16.19 14.72
CA TYR A 32 8.36 17.54 14.87
C TYR A 32 6.82 17.52 14.92
N PRO A 33 6.19 18.50 15.59
CA PRO A 33 4.74 18.52 15.83
C PRO A 33 3.86 18.60 14.58
N ASP A 34 4.38 19.12 13.48
CA ASP A 34 3.68 19.33 12.20
C ASP A 34 4.21 18.44 11.06
N ALA A 35 5.17 17.55 11.34
CA ALA A 35 5.84 16.75 10.34
C ALA A 35 4.90 15.73 9.69
N LYS A 36 4.94 15.64 8.35
CA LYS A 36 4.26 14.63 7.55
C LYS A 36 5.31 13.64 7.06
N ILE A 37 5.31 12.42 7.61
CA ILE A 37 6.39 11.45 7.44
C ILE A 37 5.86 10.16 6.83
N GLY A 38 6.40 9.78 5.67
CA GLY A 38 6.17 8.48 5.06
C GLY A 38 7.19 7.45 5.57
N VAL A 39 6.73 6.28 6.00
CA VAL A 39 7.61 5.21 6.49
C VAL A 39 7.73 4.13 5.41
N LEU A 40 8.93 3.96 4.88
CA LEU A 40 9.23 2.99 3.82
C LEU A 40 10.16 1.88 4.33
N GLY A 41 10.12 0.75 3.66
CA GLY A 41 10.97 -0.41 3.92
C GLY A 41 10.34 -1.69 3.40
N VAL A 42 11.16 -2.72 3.20
CA VAL A 42 10.69 -4.05 2.75
C VAL A 42 9.70 -4.66 3.74
N ASN A 43 8.89 -5.59 3.27
CA ASN A 43 7.96 -6.29 4.15
C ASN A 43 8.72 -7.05 5.26
N GLY A 44 8.25 -6.85 6.50
CA GLY A 44 8.93 -7.40 7.69
C GLY A 44 10.15 -6.60 8.17
N SER A 45 10.38 -5.38 7.67
CA SER A 45 11.44 -4.46 8.16
C SER A 45 11.11 -3.81 9.52
N GLY A 46 9.88 -3.96 10.02
CA GLY A 46 9.47 -3.42 11.32
C GLY A 46 8.62 -2.16 11.25
N LYS A 47 8.07 -1.77 10.08
CA LYS A 47 7.21 -0.58 9.92
C LYS A 47 6.04 -0.56 10.91
N SER A 48 5.17 -1.56 10.86
CA SER A 48 4.02 -1.67 11.78
C SER A 48 4.45 -1.88 13.23
N THR A 49 5.63 -2.50 13.47
CA THR A 49 6.21 -2.64 14.82
C THR A 49 6.57 -1.28 15.39
N LEU A 50 7.21 -0.41 14.59
CA LEU A 50 7.55 0.95 14.98
C LEU A 50 6.29 1.74 15.37
N LEU A 51 5.24 1.69 14.52
CA LEU A 51 3.98 2.38 14.82
C LEU A 51 3.32 1.84 16.10
N ARG A 52 3.33 0.53 16.32
CA ARG A 52 2.76 -0.08 17.55
C ARG A 52 3.52 0.30 18.82
N ILE A 53 4.85 0.43 18.73
CA ILE A 53 5.67 0.94 19.84
C ILE A 53 5.30 2.40 20.11
N MET A 54 5.23 3.23 19.08
CA MET A 54 4.88 4.66 19.21
C MET A 54 3.45 4.86 19.74
N ALA A 55 2.53 3.95 19.39
CA ALA A 55 1.16 3.92 19.93
C ALA A 55 1.07 3.40 21.38
N GLY A 56 2.19 2.94 21.98
CA GLY A 56 2.22 2.38 23.32
C GLY A 56 1.58 0.99 23.44
N ILE A 57 1.28 0.31 22.32
CA ILE A 57 0.67 -1.01 22.26
C ILE A 57 1.74 -2.11 22.49
N ASP A 58 2.88 -2.00 21.79
CA ASP A 58 4.01 -2.90 21.98
C ASP A 58 5.00 -2.27 22.97
N LYS A 59 5.11 -2.89 24.16
CA LYS A 59 6.01 -2.45 25.24
C LYS A 59 7.23 -3.34 25.41
N ASP A 60 7.34 -4.39 24.61
CA ASP A 60 8.46 -5.33 24.64
C ASP A 60 9.59 -4.86 23.71
N PHE A 61 10.30 -3.82 24.13
CA PHE A 61 11.48 -3.27 23.46
C PHE A 61 12.50 -2.79 24.48
N THR A 62 13.73 -2.51 24.05
CA THR A 62 14.77 -1.86 24.87
C THR A 62 15.10 -0.50 24.28
N GLY A 63 15.58 0.40 25.14
CA GLY A 63 15.76 1.82 24.82
C GLY A 63 14.59 2.66 25.35
N ASP A 64 14.57 3.94 25.02
CA ASP A 64 13.60 4.90 25.52
C ASP A 64 12.74 5.45 24.37
N GLY A 65 11.47 5.63 24.63
CA GLY A 65 10.52 6.28 23.71
C GLY A 65 9.41 6.98 24.52
N TRP A 66 9.16 8.26 24.21
CA TRP A 66 8.12 9.02 24.90
C TRP A 66 7.41 10.02 24.00
N VAL A 67 6.15 10.19 24.30
CA VAL A 67 5.26 11.22 23.72
C VAL A 67 5.44 12.51 24.51
N ALA A 68 5.33 13.66 23.85
CA ALA A 68 5.31 14.95 24.54
C ALA A 68 4.15 15.04 25.56
N GLU A 69 4.38 15.72 26.66
CA GLU A 69 3.36 15.88 27.70
C GLU A 69 2.11 16.59 27.13
N GLY A 70 0.95 15.99 27.33
CA GLY A 70 -0.33 16.49 26.84
C GLY A 70 -0.64 16.18 25.37
N ALA A 71 0.27 15.54 24.63
CA ALA A 71 -0.01 15.09 23.26
C ALA A 71 -0.71 13.74 23.26
N ARG A 72 -1.77 13.61 22.45
CA ARG A 72 -2.51 12.36 22.22
C ARG A 72 -1.97 11.68 20.99
N VAL A 73 -1.94 10.34 21.04
CA VAL A 73 -1.53 9.50 19.90
C VAL A 73 -2.73 8.74 19.40
N GLY A 74 -3.06 8.92 18.13
CA GLY A 74 -4.05 8.13 17.43
C GLY A 74 -3.40 7.12 16.51
N TYR A 75 -3.90 5.89 16.49
CA TYR A 75 -3.34 4.80 15.69
C TYR A 75 -4.41 4.05 14.91
N LEU A 76 -4.20 3.96 13.59
CA LEU A 76 -4.97 3.11 12.69
C LEU A 76 -4.17 1.84 12.40
N PRO A 77 -4.52 0.68 12.98
CA PRO A 77 -3.89 -0.60 12.64
C PRO A 77 -4.40 -1.14 11.30
N GLN A 78 -3.71 -2.15 10.76
CA GLN A 78 -4.17 -2.86 9.55
C GLN A 78 -5.56 -3.49 9.72
N GLU A 79 -5.86 -4.02 10.91
CA GLU A 79 -7.16 -4.59 11.27
C GLU A 79 -7.72 -3.85 12.49
N PRO A 80 -8.47 -2.76 12.27
CA PRO A 80 -9.02 -1.97 13.37
C PRO A 80 -10.16 -2.70 14.07
N GLN A 81 -10.23 -2.51 15.38
CA GLN A 81 -11.32 -2.97 16.21
C GLN A 81 -12.36 -1.86 16.38
N LEU A 82 -13.61 -2.19 16.11
CA LEU A 82 -14.78 -1.36 16.38
C LEU A 82 -15.61 -2.00 17.49
N ASP A 83 -16.41 -1.22 18.20
CA ASP A 83 -17.31 -1.75 19.22
C ASP A 83 -18.50 -2.47 18.55
N PRO A 84 -18.62 -3.80 18.67
CA PRO A 84 -19.68 -4.56 18.01
C PRO A 84 -21.07 -4.26 18.60
N ALA A 85 -21.15 -3.67 19.80
CA ALA A 85 -22.42 -3.29 20.43
C ALA A 85 -23.00 -1.99 19.86
N LYS A 86 -22.22 -1.26 19.05
CA LYS A 86 -22.58 0.05 18.49
C LYS A 86 -22.81 -0.02 16.99
N THR A 87 -23.62 0.89 16.49
CA THR A 87 -23.79 1.14 15.06
C THR A 87 -22.55 1.81 14.45
N VAL A 88 -22.50 1.91 13.12
CA VAL A 88 -21.45 2.65 12.40
C VAL A 88 -21.36 4.09 12.91
N ARG A 89 -22.49 4.81 12.96
CA ARG A 89 -22.52 6.21 13.41
C ARG A 89 -22.04 6.35 14.84
N GLU A 90 -22.48 5.49 15.74
CA GLU A 90 -22.07 5.53 17.15
C GLU A 90 -20.55 5.30 17.32
N ASN A 91 -19.96 4.38 16.54
CA ASN A 91 -18.51 4.18 16.54
C ASN A 91 -17.75 5.39 16.01
N VAL A 92 -18.27 6.10 15.01
CA VAL A 92 -17.68 7.35 14.50
C VAL A 92 -17.80 8.46 15.53
N MET A 93 -18.96 8.58 16.17
CA MET A 93 -19.24 9.59 17.19
C MET A 93 -18.33 9.47 18.44
N ASP A 94 -17.82 8.28 18.74
CA ASP A 94 -16.82 8.09 19.80
C ASP A 94 -15.56 8.95 19.56
N GLY A 95 -15.17 9.18 18.31
CA GLY A 95 -14.03 10.04 17.96
C GLY A 95 -14.27 11.53 18.30
N VAL A 96 -15.52 11.95 18.38
CA VAL A 96 -15.91 13.33 18.72
C VAL A 96 -16.54 13.46 20.11
N ALA A 97 -16.53 12.39 20.91
CA ALA A 97 -17.20 12.37 22.23
C ALA A 97 -16.80 13.55 23.14
N ALA A 98 -15.50 13.88 23.17
CA ALA A 98 -15.01 15.03 23.95
C ALA A 98 -15.54 16.37 23.41
N LYS A 99 -15.62 16.52 22.08
CA LYS A 99 -16.16 17.72 21.41
C LYS A 99 -17.67 17.83 21.67
N LYS A 100 -18.38 16.72 21.59
CA LYS A 100 -19.81 16.65 21.88
C LYS A 100 -20.13 16.98 23.34
N ALA A 101 -19.33 16.49 24.28
CA ALA A 101 -19.50 16.80 25.72
C ALA A 101 -19.43 18.33 26.01
N ILE A 102 -18.61 19.08 25.26
CA ILE A 102 -18.54 20.55 25.37
C ILE A 102 -19.88 21.18 24.93
N LEU A 103 -20.41 20.75 23.78
CA LEU A 103 -21.71 21.19 23.25
C LEU A 103 -22.86 20.83 24.19
N ASP A 104 -22.89 19.60 24.70
CA ASP A 104 -23.92 19.11 25.58
C ASP A 104 -23.90 19.92 26.90
N ARG A 105 -22.70 20.19 27.45
CA ARG A 105 -22.56 21.01 28.67
C ARG A 105 -22.99 22.45 28.43
N TYR A 106 -22.63 23.05 27.29
CA TYR A 106 -23.11 24.39 26.91
C TYR A 106 -24.63 24.42 26.81
N ASN A 107 -25.25 23.46 26.16
CA ASN A 107 -26.72 23.37 26.01
C ASN A 107 -27.42 23.17 27.35
N GLU A 108 -26.84 22.36 28.26
CA GLU A 108 -27.36 22.19 29.63
C GLU A 108 -27.37 23.50 30.39
N LEU A 109 -26.25 24.26 30.34
CA LEU A 109 -26.14 25.56 30.96
C LEU A 109 -27.07 26.59 30.33
N ALA A 110 -27.27 26.56 29.02
CA ALA A 110 -28.19 27.45 28.31
C ALA A 110 -29.65 27.18 28.70
N MET A 111 -30.03 25.91 28.94
CA MET A 111 -31.35 25.55 29.42
C MET A 111 -31.62 25.95 30.92
N ASN A 112 -30.55 25.92 31.72
CA ASN A 112 -30.58 26.19 33.16
C ASN A 112 -29.72 27.42 33.52
N TYR A 113 -29.86 28.51 32.77
CA TYR A 113 -29.04 29.71 32.94
C TYR A 113 -29.16 30.28 34.34
N SER A 114 -28.04 30.61 34.96
CA SER A 114 -27.91 31.36 36.20
C SER A 114 -26.70 32.27 36.14
N ASP A 115 -26.70 33.36 36.94
CA ASP A 115 -25.57 34.27 37.01
C ASP A 115 -24.27 33.56 37.49
N GLU A 116 -24.40 32.49 38.28
CA GLU A 116 -23.27 31.69 38.77
C GLU A 116 -22.61 30.87 37.66
N THR A 117 -23.34 30.51 36.61
CA THR A 117 -22.86 29.69 35.48
C THR A 117 -22.49 30.50 34.24
N ALA A 118 -22.70 31.82 34.27
CA ALA A 118 -22.46 32.71 33.13
C ALA A 118 -20.99 32.67 32.63
N ASP A 119 -20.02 32.67 33.56
CA ASP A 119 -18.59 32.60 33.20
C ASP A 119 -18.21 31.25 32.56
N GLU A 120 -18.76 30.13 33.05
CA GLU A 120 -18.52 28.82 32.47
C GLU A 120 -19.13 28.76 31.07
N MET A 121 -20.35 29.25 30.90
CA MET A 121 -21.04 29.27 29.59
C MET A 121 -20.27 30.12 28.57
N SER A 122 -19.76 31.30 28.96
CA SER A 122 -18.95 32.14 28.07
C SER A 122 -17.67 31.43 27.62
N ARG A 123 -16.95 30.75 28.53
CA ARG A 123 -15.75 29.97 28.18
C ARG A 123 -16.06 28.82 27.22
N LEU A 124 -17.15 28.09 27.45
CA LEU A 124 -17.58 27.02 26.55
C LEU A 124 -17.96 27.56 25.18
N GLN A 125 -18.63 28.72 25.12
CA GLN A 125 -18.96 29.39 23.88
C GLN A 125 -17.70 29.78 23.09
N ASP A 126 -16.73 30.39 23.73
CA ASP A 126 -15.44 30.75 23.11
C ASP A 126 -14.72 29.48 22.57
N GLU A 127 -14.79 28.36 23.30
CA GLU A 127 -14.21 27.09 22.90
C GLU A 127 -14.95 26.48 21.72
N ILE A 128 -16.29 26.51 21.71
CA ILE A 128 -17.14 26.03 20.61
C ILE A 128 -16.88 26.85 19.36
N ASP A 129 -16.80 28.18 19.46
CA ASP A 129 -16.51 29.06 18.33
C ASP A 129 -15.10 28.83 17.77
N ALA A 130 -14.09 28.73 18.66
CA ALA A 130 -12.69 28.50 18.28
C ALA A 130 -12.48 27.17 17.57
N LYS A 131 -13.24 26.14 17.94
CA LYS A 131 -13.16 24.79 17.36
C LYS A 131 -14.23 24.51 16.29
N ASN A 132 -15.08 25.50 15.97
CA ASN A 132 -16.23 25.38 15.04
C ASN A 132 -17.12 24.16 15.34
N LEU A 133 -17.52 23.98 16.61
CA LEU A 133 -18.27 22.81 17.01
C LEU A 133 -19.77 22.90 16.75
N TRP A 134 -20.31 24.09 16.41
CA TRP A 134 -21.74 24.26 16.10
C TRP A 134 -22.21 23.34 14.96
N ASP A 135 -21.33 23.08 14.00
CA ASP A 135 -21.62 22.24 12.84
C ASP A 135 -21.04 20.82 12.98
N LEU A 136 -20.84 20.33 14.23
CA LEU A 136 -20.17 19.05 14.49
C LEU A 136 -20.83 17.87 13.77
N ASP A 137 -22.16 17.77 13.79
CA ASP A 137 -22.90 16.71 13.10
C ASP A 137 -22.69 16.77 11.58
N SER A 138 -22.68 17.98 11.00
CA SER A 138 -22.38 18.17 9.56
C SER A 138 -20.94 17.78 9.21
N GLN A 139 -19.97 18.08 10.08
CA GLN A 139 -18.59 17.64 9.89
C GLN A 139 -18.46 16.11 9.92
N VAL A 140 -19.19 15.45 10.81
CA VAL A 140 -19.25 13.98 10.89
C VAL A 140 -19.87 13.41 9.61
N ASP A 141 -21.00 13.96 9.16
CA ASP A 141 -21.68 13.51 7.94
C ASP A 141 -20.77 13.68 6.70
N GLN A 142 -20.10 14.83 6.56
CA GLN A 142 -19.16 15.09 5.48
C GLN A 142 -17.98 14.11 5.47
N ALA A 143 -17.41 13.80 6.64
CA ALA A 143 -16.30 12.86 6.76
C ALA A 143 -16.75 11.42 6.44
N MET A 144 -17.94 11.02 6.91
CA MET A 144 -18.52 9.71 6.62
C MET A 144 -18.85 9.54 5.13
N ASP A 145 -19.39 10.58 4.48
CA ASP A 145 -19.67 10.55 3.05
C ASP A 145 -18.41 10.51 2.21
N ALA A 146 -17.40 11.32 2.54
CA ALA A 146 -16.12 11.37 1.83
C ALA A 146 -15.33 10.06 1.91
N LEU A 147 -15.42 9.36 3.04
CA LEU A 147 -14.81 8.03 3.21
C LEU A 147 -15.74 6.89 2.77
N ILE A 148 -16.91 7.20 2.22
CA ILE A 148 -17.92 6.22 1.76
C ILE A 148 -18.18 5.19 2.88
N CYS A 149 -18.41 5.67 4.11
CA CYS A 149 -18.74 4.82 5.24
C CYS A 149 -20.06 4.07 4.99
N PRO A 150 -20.25 2.86 5.56
CA PRO A 150 -21.51 2.16 5.52
C PRO A 150 -22.66 2.99 6.11
N PRO A 151 -23.94 2.60 5.90
CA PRO A 151 -25.09 3.28 6.48
C PRO A 151 -24.97 3.45 8.00
N ASP A 152 -25.48 4.54 8.53
CA ASP A 152 -25.36 4.95 9.93
C ASP A 152 -25.83 3.89 10.93
N ASP A 153 -26.90 3.19 10.59
CA ASP A 153 -27.57 2.16 11.39
C ASP A 153 -27.02 0.74 11.17
N ALA A 154 -26.01 0.59 10.28
CA ALA A 154 -25.44 -0.71 10.01
C ALA A 154 -24.73 -1.30 11.24
N ALA A 155 -24.96 -2.61 11.49
CA ALA A 155 -24.28 -3.35 12.53
C ALA A 155 -22.84 -3.67 12.12
N VAL A 156 -21.89 -3.42 13.03
CA VAL A 156 -20.43 -3.59 12.78
C VAL A 156 -20.05 -5.03 12.42
N ASP A 157 -20.76 -6.02 12.96
CA ASP A 157 -20.46 -7.45 12.71
C ASP A 157 -20.63 -7.84 11.24
N ASN A 158 -21.52 -7.16 10.52
CA ASN A 158 -21.83 -7.43 9.12
C ASN A 158 -20.87 -6.71 8.13
N LEU A 159 -19.97 -5.88 8.64
CA LEU A 159 -19.08 -5.10 7.80
C LEU A 159 -17.90 -5.94 7.28
N SER A 160 -17.55 -5.73 6.03
CA SER A 160 -16.29 -6.20 5.46
C SER A 160 -15.08 -5.55 6.16
N GLY A 161 -13.89 -6.15 6.02
CA GLY A 161 -12.65 -5.59 6.57
C GLY A 161 -12.37 -4.16 6.09
N GLY A 162 -12.62 -3.89 4.80
CA GLY A 162 -12.47 -2.56 4.22
C GLY A 162 -13.45 -1.53 4.78
N GLU A 163 -14.70 -1.92 5.00
CA GLU A 163 -15.71 -1.05 5.62
C GLU A 163 -15.39 -0.71 7.07
N ARG A 164 -15.00 -1.72 7.88
CA ARG A 164 -14.53 -1.46 9.26
C ARG A 164 -13.38 -0.48 9.30
N ARG A 165 -12.47 -0.60 8.34
CA ARG A 165 -11.31 0.28 8.24
C ARG A 165 -11.68 1.72 7.92
N ARG A 166 -12.63 1.95 6.98
CA ARG A 166 -13.14 3.29 6.66
C ARG A 166 -13.81 3.95 7.87
N VAL A 167 -14.62 3.20 8.62
CA VAL A 167 -15.24 3.68 9.87
C VAL A 167 -14.20 4.06 10.92
N ALA A 168 -13.19 3.21 11.13
CA ALA A 168 -12.12 3.47 12.08
C ALA A 168 -11.25 4.67 11.67
N LEU A 169 -10.96 4.81 10.38
CA LEU A 169 -10.23 5.97 9.84
C LEU A 169 -11.05 7.25 10.04
N CYS A 170 -12.35 7.22 9.71
CA CYS A 170 -13.26 8.35 9.91
C CYS A 170 -13.26 8.81 11.38
N ARG A 171 -13.45 7.88 12.31
CA ARG A 171 -13.38 8.15 13.76
C ARG A 171 -12.08 8.83 14.15
N LEU A 172 -10.96 8.29 13.68
CA LEU A 172 -9.63 8.76 14.05
C LEU A 172 -9.32 10.16 13.48
N LEU A 173 -9.74 10.46 12.25
CA LEU A 173 -9.56 11.77 11.63
C LEU A 173 -10.38 12.84 12.36
N LEU A 174 -11.59 12.48 12.80
CA LEU A 174 -12.47 13.39 13.57
C LEU A 174 -11.98 13.64 15.01
N GLU A 175 -11.28 12.67 15.60
CA GLU A 175 -10.65 12.81 16.92
C GLU A 175 -9.53 13.87 16.94
N GLN A 176 -8.79 13.98 15.84
CA GLN A 176 -7.68 14.94 15.64
C GLN A 176 -6.61 14.86 16.72
N PRO A 177 -5.93 13.70 16.93
CA PRO A 177 -4.79 13.62 17.85
C PRO A 177 -3.58 14.43 17.36
N GLU A 178 -2.70 14.84 18.28
CA GLU A 178 -1.49 15.60 17.99
C GLU A 178 -0.44 14.78 17.23
N LEU A 179 -0.47 13.44 17.38
CA LEU A 179 0.32 12.48 16.60
C LEU A 179 -0.59 11.41 16.01
N LEU A 180 -0.67 11.37 14.69
CA LEU A 180 -1.48 10.44 13.92
C LEU A 180 -0.60 9.35 13.28
N LEU A 181 -0.84 8.09 13.62
CA LEU A 181 -0.12 6.93 13.12
C LEU A 181 -1.03 6.10 12.23
N LEU A 182 -0.70 6.01 10.94
CA LEU A 182 -1.54 5.34 9.94
C LEU A 182 -0.78 4.16 9.32
N ASP A 183 -1.31 2.94 9.49
CA ASP A 183 -0.75 1.72 8.91
C ASP A 183 -1.58 1.29 7.70
N GLU A 184 -1.07 1.56 6.48
CA GLU A 184 -1.70 1.31 5.18
C GLU A 184 -3.09 1.95 5.01
N PRO A 185 -3.26 3.28 5.26
CA PRO A 185 -4.58 3.90 5.24
C PRO A 185 -5.26 3.90 3.87
N THR A 186 -4.51 3.77 2.79
CA THR A 186 -5.00 3.80 1.41
C THR A 186 -5.53 2.46 0.92
N ASN A 187 -5.23 1.34 1.61
CA ASN A 187 -5.69 0.01 1.22
C ASN A 187 -7.22 -0.08 1.26
N HIS A 188 -7.81 -0.64 0.22
CA HIS A 188 -9.25 -0.79 0.02
C HIS A 188 -10.03 0.53 -0.16
N LEU A 189 -9.34 1.66 -0.34
CA LEU A 189 -9.94 2.92 -0.77
C LEU A 189 -9.87 3.03 -2.30
N ASP A 190 -10.90 3.62 -2.90
CA ASP A 190 -10.85 3.97 -4.31
C ASP A 190 -10.08 5.29 -4.53
N ALA A 191 -9.71 5.57 -5.77
CA ALA A 191 -8.86 6.70 -6.12
C ALA A 191 -9.44 8.06 -5.68
N GLU A 192 -10.76 8.21 -5.71
CA GLU A 192 -11.44 9.46 -5.31
C GLU A 192 -11.35 9.66 -3.79
N THR A 193 -11.61 8.61 -3.02
CA THR A 193 -11.45 8.62 -1.55
C THR A 193 -10.01 8.87 -1.14
N VAL A 194 -9.03 8.26 -1.85
CA VAL A 194 -7.59 8.50 -1.62
C VAL A 194 -7.26 9.97 -1.87
N ALA A 195 -7.73 10.58 -2.98
CA ALA A 195 -7.48 11.98 -3.29
C ALA A 195 -8.06 12.94 -2.21
N TRP A 196 -9.26 12.64 -1.69
CA TRP A 196 -9.83 13.38 -0.58
C TRP A 196 -8.97 13.26 0.69
N LEU A 197 -8.53 12.04 1.02
CA LEU A 197 -7.68 11.78 2.18
C LEU A 197 -6.34 12.52 2.06
N GLU A 198 -5.73 12.57 0.88
CA GLU A 198 -4.52 13.37 0.62
C GLU A 198 -4.73 14.85 0.98
N GLY A 199 -5.82 15.44 0.47
CA GLY A 199 -6.18 16.83 0.78
C GLY A 199 -6.36 17.08 2.27
N HIS A 200 -7.06 16.17 2.96
CA HIS A 200 -7.32 16.26 4.40
C HIS A 200 -6.03 16.14 5.22
N LEU A 201 -5.17 15.16 4.92
CA LEU A 201 -3.92 14.95 5.69
C LEU A 201 -2.88 16.02 5.40
N ARG A 202 -2.86 16.63 4.21
CA ARG A 202 -1.99 17.76 3.90
C ARG A 202 -2.28 18.96 4.80
N SER A 203 -3.54 19.23 5.09
CA SER A 203 -3.99 20.33 5.97
C SER A 203 -4.09 19.94 7.44
N TYR A 204 -3.80 18.70 7.79
CA TYR A 204 -3.88 18.21 9.17
C TYR A 204 -2.91 18.97 10.09
N PRO A 205 -3.36 19.50 11.26
CA PRO A 205 -2.53 20.38 12.09
C PRO A 205 -1.47 19.62 12.91
N GLY A 206 -1.61 18.31 13.12
CA GLY A 206 -0.68 17.48 13.89
C GLY A 206 0.39 16.79 13.06
N ALA A 207 1.30 16.10 13.75
CA ALA A 207 2.27 15.23 13.10
C ALA A 207 1.60 13.95 12.59
N ILE A 208 2.08 13.46 11.45
CA ILE A 208 1.56 12.22 10.84
C ILE A 208 2.72 11.30 10.49
N LEU A 209 2.61 10.04 10.89
CA LEU A 209 3.42 8.95 10.36
C LEU A 209 2.54 8.03 9.55
N ILE A 210 2.92 7.78 8.30
CA ILE A 210 2.14 6.98 7.36
C ILE A 210 3.01 5.83 6.84
N VAL A 211 2.58 4.61 7.07
CA VAL A 211 3.08 3.43 6.35
C VAL A 211 2.14 3.21 5.18
N THR A 212 2.62 3.34 3.96
CA THR A 212 1.85 3.00 2.76
C THR A 212 2.78 2.66 1.59
N HIS A 213 2.26 1.91 0.64
CA HIS A 213 2.92 1.60 -0.61
C HIS A 213 2.42 2.48 -1.77
N ASP A 214 1.44 3.35 -1.53
CA ASP A 214 0.95 4.33 -2.49
C ASP A 214 1.94 5.50 -2.63
N ARG A 215 2.65 5.50 -3.74
CA ARG A 215 3.75 6.44 -4.03
C ARG A 215 3.25 7.85 -4.33
N TYR A 216 2.11 7.98 -5.03
CA TYR A 216 1.46 9.28 -5.26
C TYR A 216 1.02 9.91 -3.95
N PHE A 217 0.42 9.10 -3.09
CA PHE A 217 0.01 9.55 -1.78
C PHE A 217 1.19 10.09 -0.96
N LEU A 218 2.32 9.37 -0.97
CA LEU A 218 3.54 9.82 -0.30
C LEU A 218 4.10 11.09 -0.93
N ASP A 219 4.10 11.21 -2.26
CA ASP A 219 4.57 12.43 -2.94
C ASP A 219 3.72 13.66 -2.61
N ASN A 220 2.40 13.46 -2.46
CA ASN A 220 1.47 14.56 -2.25
C ASN A 220 1.35 14.98 -0.79
N VAL A 221 1.54 14.07 0.17
CA VAL A 221 1.27 14.31 1.59
C VAL A 221 2.53 14.54 2.40
N THR A 222 3.65 13.86 2.06
CA THR A 222 4.83 13.82 2.95
C THR A 222 5.86 14.89 2.62
N GLY A 223 6.48 15.45 3.66
CA GLY A 223 7.67 16.29 3.58
C GLY A 223 8.94 15.59 4.07
N TRP A 224 8.78 14.39 4.63
CA TRP A 224 9.87 13.54 5.11
C TRP A 224 9.59 12.08 4.79
N ILE A 225 10.64 11.33 4.49
CA ILE A 225 10.59 9.87 4.35
C ILE A 225 11.52 9.25 5.39
N LEU A 226 10.99 8.31 6.16
CA LEU A 226 11.75 7.46 7.08
C LEU A 226 11.90 6.07 6.45
N GLU A 227 13.10 5.74 6.00
CA GLU A 227 13.41 4.41 5.50
C GLU A 227 13.85 3.49 6.63
N LEU A 228 13.18 2.35 6.79
CA LEU A 228 13.61 1.26 7.67
C LEU A 228 14.42 0.24 6.86
N ASP A 229 15.73 0.34 6.95
CA ASP A 229 16.68 -0.54 6.26
C ASP A 229 17.55 -1.28 7.28
N ARG A 230 17.51 -2.62 7.26
CA ARG A 230 18.30 -3.51 8.15
C ARG A 230 18.19 -3.14 9.65
N GLY A 231 16.99 -2.79 10.09
CA GLY A 231 16.70 -2.39 11.47
C GLY A 231 17.04 -0.95 11.82
N ARG A 232 17.66 -0.19 10.92
CA ARG A 232 18.01 1.23 11.12
C ARG A 232 16.94 2.13 10.53
N GLY A 233 16.65 3.23 11.21
CA GLY A 233 15.79 4.30 10.71
C GLY A 233 16.63 5.39 10.05
N ILE A 234 16.46 5.61 8.76
CA ILE A 234 17.20 6.62 7.99
C ILE A 234 16.22 7.68 7.51
N PRO A 235 16.27 8.91 8.08
CA PRO A 235 15.41 10.00 7.64
C PRO A 235 15.94 10.66 6.36
N TYR A 236 15.03 11.00 5.46
CA TYR A 236 15.28 11.79 4.25
C TYR A 236 14.32 12.96 4.22
N GLU A 237 14.84 14.15 3.97
CA GLU A 237 14.02 15.33 3.73
C GLU A 237 13.46 15.31 2.31
N GLY A 238 12.17 15.59 2.18
CA GLY A 238 11.41 15.60 0.93
C GLY A 238 10.39 14.47 0.84
N ASN A 239 9.79 14.36 -0.34
CA ASN A 239 8.77 13.39 -0.65
C ASN A 239 9.35 12.08 -1.22
N TYR A 240 8.48 11.17 -1.69
CA TYR A 240 8.89 9.87 -2.26
C TYR A 240 9.84 10.02 -3.46
N SER A 241 9.58 10.93 -4.40
CA SER A 241 10.41 11.16 -5.58
C SER A 241 11.81 11.66 -5.21
N THR A 242 11.89 12.55 -4.23
CA THR A 242 13.16 13.04 -3.69
C THR A 242 13.95 11.93 -3.01
N TRP A 243 13.28 11.13 -2.17
CA TRP A 243 13.87 9.96 -1.53
C TRP A 243 14.41 8.96 -2.55
N LEU A 244 13.63 8.67 -3.62
CA LEU A 244 14.04 7.73 -4.66
C LEU A 244 15.35 8.16 -5.33
N SER A 245 15.47 9.45 -5.67
CA SER A 245 16.68 10.01 -6.25
C SER A 245 17.89 9.91 -5.30
N GLN A 246 17.67 10.23 -4.01
CA GLN A 246 18.73 10.14 -2.98
C GLN A 246 19.15 8.69 -2.74
N LYS A 247 18.18 7.75 -2.69
CA LYS A 247 18.45 6.32 -2.54
C LYS A 247 19.26 5.76 -3.72
N GLN A 248 18.90 6.15 -4.95
CA GLN A 248 19.67 5.72 -6.14
C GLN A 248 21.13 6.18 -6.09
N LYS A 249 21.38 7.43 -5.68
CA LYS A 249 22.73 7.97 -5.50
C LYS A 249 23.49 7.20 -4.42
N ARG A 250 22.85 6.93 -3.27
CA ARG A 250 23.45 6.14 -2.18
C ARG A 250 23.81 4.73 -2.65
N LEU A 251 22.92 4.03 -3.33
CA LEU A 251 23.17 2.68 -3.84
C LEU A 251 24.28 2.65 -4.88
N ALA A 252 24.35 3.64 -5.77
CA ALA A 252 25.45 3.77 -6.74
C ALA A 252 26.79 3.98 -6.05
N GLN A 253 26.83 4.80 -5.00
CA GLN A 253 28.02 5.02 -4.19
C GLN A 253 28.43 3.76 -3.42
N GLU A 254 27.48 3.08 -2.74
CA GLU A 254 27.72 1.82 -2.03
C GLU A 254 28.25 0.73 -2.98
N SER A 255 27.71 0.63 -4.21
CA SER A 255 28.19 -0.30 -5.24
C SER A 255 29.62 0.00 -5.66
N SER A 256 29.96 1.27 -5.89
CA SER A 256 31.32 1.69 -6.25
C SER A 256 32.32 1.43 -5.11
N GLU A 257 31.92 1.69 -3.86
CA GLU A 257 32.73 1.39 -2.69
C GLU A 257 32.93 -0.11 -2.51
N GLU A 258 31.88 -0.92 -2.77
CA GLU A 258 31.96 -2.38 -2.70
C GLU A 258 32.90 -2.96 -3.78
N GLU A 259 32.80 -2.48 -5.03
CA GLU A 259 33.74 -2.88 -6.09
C GLU A 259 35.20 -2.51 -5.72
N SER A 260 35.39 -1.34 -5.15
CA SER A 260 36.70 -0.90 -4.67
C SER A 260 37.20 -1.78 -3.53
N ARG A 261 36.32 -2.14 -2.59
CA ARG A 261 36.61 -3.05 -1.47
C ARG A 261 36.95 -4.45 -1.95
N GLN A 262 36.21 -4.98 -2.94
CA GLN A 262 36.49 -6.29 -3.52
C GLN A 262 37.85 -6.33 -4.23
N LYS A 263 38.25 -5.26 -4.95
CA LYS A 263 39.57 -5.13 -5.55
C LYS A 263 40.69 -5.14 -4.48
N VAL A 264 40.49 -4.42 -3.37
CA VAL A 264 41.42 -4.41 -2.23
C VAL A 264 41.51 -5.79 -1.58
N LEU A 265 40.36 -6.46 -1.34
CA LEU A 265 40.32 -7.80 -0.79
C LEU A 265 41.02 -8.83 -1.68
N ALA A 266 40.80 -8.77 -3.01
CA ALA A 266 41.49 -9.63 -3.96
C ALA A 266 43.02 -9.42 -3.92
N ALA A 267 43.46 -8.16 -3.91
CA ALA A 267 44.90 -7.84 -3.80
C ALA A 267 45.48 -8.30 -2.46
N GLU A 268 44.77 -8.13 -1.34
CA GLU A 268 45.22 -8.62 -0.03
C GLU A 268 45.20 -10.16 0.05
N GLN A 269 44.24 -10.82 -0.62
CA GLN A 269 44.19 -12.28 -0.70
C GLN A 269 45.38 -12.86 -1.49
N GLU A 270 45.71 -12.24 -2.65
CA GLU A 270 46.93 -12.61 -3.40
C GLU A 270 48.19 -12.40 -2.57
N TRP A 271 48.26 -11.26 -1.85
CA TRP A 271 49.40 -10.98 -0.97
C TRP A 271 49.51 -11.98 0.20
N ILE A 272 48.38 -12.43 0.78
CA ILE A 272 48.36 -13.46 1.83
C ILE A 272 48.73 -14.84 1.25
N ALA A 273 48.34 -15.15 0.03
CA ALA A 273 48.67 -16.40 -0.66
C ALA A 273 50.14 -16.50 -1.09
N ALA A 274 50.79 -15.36 -1.31
CA ALA A 274 52.21 -15.32 -1.71
C ALA A 274 53.13 -15.91 -0.62
N SER A 275 54.14 -16.62 -1.05
CA SER A 275 55.20 -17.40 -0.41
C SER A 275 55.35 -17.43 1.13
N PRO A 276 55.64 -18.61 1.75
CA PRO A 276 55.79 -18.78 3.20
C PRO A 276 56.86 -17.91 3.87
N LYS A 277 57.91 -17.54 3.14
CA LYS A 277 59.01 -16.64 3.64
C LYS A 277 58.51 -15.21 3.90
N ALA A 278 57.46 -14.75 3.22
CA ALA A 278 56.83 -13.45 3.48
C ALA A 278 55.88 -13.45 4.69
N ARG A 279 55.48 -14.63 5.18
CA ARG A 279 54.56 -14.74 6.35
C ARG A 279 55.20 -14.35 7.68
N GLN A 280 56.51 -14.54 7.86
CA GLN A 280 57.18 -14.20 9.13
C GLN A 280 57.34 -12.69 9.37
N ALA A 281 57.20 -11.86 8.33
CA ALA A 281 57.29 -10.40 8.43
C ALA A 281 55.89 -9.70 8.35
N LYS A 282 54.81 -10.49 8.33
CA LYS A 282 53.45 -9.92 8.15
C LYS A 282 52.98 -9.30 9.46
N SER A 283 52.73 -8.01 9.45
CA SER A 283 52.14 -7.29 10.59
C SER A 283 50.79 -7.88 10.96
N LYS A 284 50.63 -8.25 12.24
CA LYS A 284 49.37 -8.74 12.82
C LYS A 284 48.21 -7.77 12.58
N ALA A 285 48.51 -6.48 12.52
CA ALA A 285 47.56 -5.42 12.19
C ALA A 285 46.99 -5.52 10.77
N ARG A 286 47.75 -5.96 9.77
CA ARG A 286 47.28 -6.09 8.38
C ARG A 286 46.42 -7.34 8.20
N ILE A 287 46.69 -8.41 8.95
CA ILE A 287 45.80 -9.61 8.97
C ILE A 287 44.46 -9.27 9.63
N ASN A 288 44.47 -8.59 10.76
CA ASN A 288 43.25 -8.15 11.42
C ASN A 288 42.44 -7.19 10.52
N ALA A 289 43.10 -6.25 9.83
CA ALA A 289 42.42 -5.37 8.86
C ALA A 289 41.80 -6.12 7.69
N TYR A 290 42.42 -7.21 7.22
CA TYR A 290 41.82 -8.10 6.20
C TYR A 290 40.61 -8.86 6.74
N GLU A 291 40.67 -9.41 7.97
CA GLU A 291 39.56 -10.09 8.62
C GLU A 291 38.37 -9.14 8.84
N ASP A 292 38.62 -7.90 9.25
CA ASP A 292 37.60 -6.86 9.38
C ASP A 292 36.95 -6.49 8.03
N LEU A 293 37.77 -6.39 6.96
CA LEU A 293 37.29 -6.16 5.61
C LEU A 293 36.46 -7.35 5.08
N LEU A 294 36.89 -8.58 5.39
CA LEU A 294 36.17 -9.80 5.02
C LEU A 294 34.82 -9.91 5.75
N ALA A 295 34.77 -9.56 7.03
CA ALA A 295 33.56 -9.52 7.82
C ALA A 295 32.56 -8.51 7.24
N LYS A 296 33.01 -7.32 6.86
CA LYS A 296 32.19 -6.28 6.21
C LYS A 296 31.73 -6.66 4.79
N ALA A 297 32.54 -7.40 4.03
CA ALA A 297 32.19 -7.88 2.69
C ALA A 297 31.14 -9.02 2.72
N ASN A 298 31.06 -9.76 3.83
CA ASN A 298 30.02 -10.79 4.02
C ASN A 298 28.65 -10.22 4.42
N GLU A 299 28.55 -8.94 4.74
CA GLU A 299 27.26 -8.22 4.84
C GLU A 299 26.73 -7.98 3.43
N LYS A 300 26.09 -9.02 2.85
CA LYS A 300 25.53 -8.96 1.50
C LYS A 300 24.54 -7.81 1.38
N GLY A 301 24.80 -6.91 0.43
CA GLY A 301 23.84 -5.92 -0.03
C GLY A 301 22.57 -6.58 -0.60
N PRO A 302 21.44 -5.87 -0.69
CA PRO A 302 20.23 -6.40 -1.30
C PRO A 302 20.52 -6.73 -2.77
N THR A 303 20.43 -8.02 -3.11
CA THR A 303 20.42 -8.45 -4.52
C THR A 303 19.03 -8.04 -5.03
N THR A 304 18.97 -7.11 -5.96
CA THR A 304 17.72 -6.73 -6.64
C THR A 304 17.27 -7.95 -7.44
N ALA A 305 16.32 -8.69 -6.89
CA ALA A 305 15.77 -9.85 -7.54
C ALA A 305 14.83 -9.38 -8.68
N GLN A 306 15.09 -9.82 -9.91
CA GLN A 306 14.25 -9.49 -11.07
C GLN A 306 13.08 -10.47 -11.15
N ILE A 307 11.86 -9.95 -11.26
CA ILE A 307 10.69 -10.73 -11.63
C ILE A 307 10.77 -11.01 -13.14
N MET A 308 10.60 -12.27 -13.52
CA MET A 308 10.56 -12.69 -14.92
C MET A 308 9.18 -13.26 -15.23
N ILE A 309 8.59 -12.79 -16.33
CA ILE A 309 7.31 -13.27 -16.84
C ILE A 309 7.58 -14.18 -18.03
N GLN A 310 7.03 -15.40 -17.98
CA GLN A 310 7.08 -16.29 -19.12
C GLN A 310 6.07 -15.81 -20.18
N THR A 311 6.56 -15.56 -21.39
CA THR A 311 5.72 -15.19 -22.53
C THR A 311 5.08 -16.43 -23.15
N GLY A 312 3.78 -16.36 -23.38
CA GLY A 312 3.03 -17.35 -24.15
C GLY A 312 3.26 -17.26 -25.66
N PRO A 313 2.44 -17.97 -26.46
CA PRO A 313 2.48 -17.89 -27.92
C PRO A 313 2.26 -16.44 -28.40
N ARG A 314 2.79 -16.15 -29.62
CA ARG A 314 2.61 -14.83 -30.22
C ARG A 314 1.13 -14.52 -30.44
N LEU A 315 0.68 -13.36 -30.02
CA LEU A 315 -0.68 -12.87 -30.25
C LEU A 315 -0.93 -12.59 -31.73
N GLY A 316 -2.13 -12.89 -32.19
CA GLY A 316 -2.66 -12.48 -33.48
C GLY A 316 -3.04 -10.99 -33.52
N GLY A 317 -3.62 -10.55 -34.64
CA GLY A 317 -4.08 -9.16 -34.78
C GLY A 317 -5.31 -8.82 -33.94
N LYS A 318 -6.13 -9.83 -33.60
CA LYS A 318 -7.27 -9.70 -32.69
C LYS A 318 -6.90 -10.32 -31.35
N VAL A 319 -7.12 -9.58 -30.27
CA VAL A 319 -6.87 -10.07 -28.90
C VAL A 319 -8.20 -10.24 -28.18
N ILE A 320 -8.89 -9.17 -27.82
CA ILE A 320 -10.21 -9.19 -27.22
C ILE A 320 -11.05 -8.09 -27.86
N GLU A 321 -12.22 -8.45 -28.36
CA GLU A 321 -13.21 -7.51 -28.88
C GLU A 321 -14.47 -7.61 -28.01
N VAL A 322 -14.94 -6.48 -27.53
CA VAL A 322 -16.14 -6.34 -26.70
C VAL A 322 -17.10 -5.40 -27.42
N GLU A 323 -18.32 -5.87 -27.70
CA GLU A 323 -19.32 -5.12 -28.44
C GLU A 323 -20.66 -5.08 -27.69
N GLY A 324 -21.10 -3.89 -27.32
CA GLY A 324 -22.42 -3.63 -26.72
C GLY A 324 -22.71 -4.38 -25.42
N VAL A 325 -21.68 -4.68 -24.63
CA VAL A 325 -21.82 -5.50 -23.43
C VAL A 325 -22.54 -4.74 -22.33
N SER A 326 -23.63 -5.36 -21.83
CA SER A 326 -24.37 -4.87 -20.66
C SER A 326 -24.49 -5.96 -19.61
N LYS A 327 -24.45 -5.57 -18.33
CA LYS A 327 -24.55 -6.48 -17.18
C LYS A 327 -25.30 -5.84 -16.02
N ALA A 328 -26.31 -6.58 -15.51
CA ALA A 328 -27.07 -6.17 -14.33
C ALA A 328 -27.09 -7.29 -13.27
N PHE A 329 -27.28 -6.92 -12.02
CA PHE A 329 -27.61 -7.83 -10.93
C PHE A 329 -28.89 -7.33 -10.22
N GLY A 330 -29.98 -8.06 -10.39
CA GLY A 330 -31.30 -7.62 -9.95
C GLY A 330 -31.68 -6.31 -10.64
N ASP A 331 -32.03 -5.28 -9.86
CA ASP A 331 -32.41 -3.96 -10.39
C ASP A 331 -31.22 -3.02 -10.64
N ARG A 332 -29.99 -3.46 -10.40
CA ARG A 332 -28.79 -2.64 -10.54
C ARG A 332 -28.09 -2.95 -11.87
N LEU A 333 -28.10 -2.01 -12.79
CA LEU A 333 -27.32 -2.07 -14.01
C LEU A 333 -25.87 -1.64 -13.66
N LEU A 334 -24.89 -2.54 -13.81
CA LEU A 334 -23.49 -2.24 -13.53
C LEU A 334 -22.76 -1.68 -14.74
N ILE A 335 -23.01 -2.24 -15.91
CA ILE A 335 -22.35 -1.88 -17.19
C ILE A 335 -23.46 -1.73 -18.23
N ASP A 336 -23.41 -0.63 -18.98
CA ASP A 336 -24.39 -0.28 -20.00
C ASP A 336 -23.67 -0.02 -21.33
N ASP A 337 -23.92 -0.86 -22.34
CA ASP A 337 -23.45 -0.72 -23.74
C ASP A 337 -21.91 -0.52 -23.87
N LEU A 338 -21.11 -1.32 -23.15
CA LEU A 338 -19.65 -1.24 -23.21
C LEU A 338 -19.12 -1.85 -24.51
N SER A 339 -18.33 -1.07 -25.26
CA SER A 339 -17.61 -1.52 -26.44
C SER A 339 -16.16 -1.06 -26.42
N PHE A 340 -15.21 -1.98 -26.61
CA PHE A 340 -13.79 -1.67 -26.76
C PHE A 340 -13.04 -2.83 -27.43
N SER A 341 -11.83 -2.54 -27.90
CA SER A 341 -10.91 -3.53 -28.46
C SER A 341 -9.55 -3.45 -27.78
N LEU A 342 -9.06 -4.58 -27.26
CA LEU A 342 -7.71 -4.68 -26.69
C LEU A 342 -6.69 -4.86 -27.83
N PRO A 343 -5.81 -3.88 -28.07
CA PRO A 343 -4.78 -4.01 -29.11
C PRO A 343 -3.65 -4.93 -28.67
N PRO A 344 -2.93 -5.58 -29.61
CA PRO A 344 -1.74 -6.37 -29.30
C PRO A 344 -0.67 -5.52 -28.58
N GLY A 345 -0.13 -6.03 -27.46
CA GLY A 345 0.83 -5.32 -26.62
C GLY A 345 0.21 -4.22 -25.74
N GLY A 346 -1.14 -4.06 -25.76
CA GLY A 346 -1.84 -3.11 -24.92
C GLY A 346 -1.84 -3.51 -23.45
N ILE A 347 -1.60 -2.53 -22.58
CA ILE A 347 -1.79 -2.65 -21.13
C ILE A 347 -2.97 -1.77 -20.75
N VAL A 348 -4.05 -2.38 -20.27
CA VAL A 348 -5.29 -1.69 -19.92
C VAL A 348 -5.40 -1.58 -18.40
N GLY A 349 -5.44 -0.36 -17.89
CA GLY A 349 -5.78 -0.05 -16.50
C GLY A 349 -7.29 0.02 -16.31
N VAL A 350 -7.86 -0.76 -15.39
CA VAL A 350 -9.29 -0.73 -15.06
C VAL A 350 -9.45 -0.01 -13.73
N ILE A 351 -10.12 1.13 -13.75
CA ILE A 351 -10.29 2.02 -12.60
C ILE A 351 -11.76 2.30 -12.31
N GLY A 352 -12.04 2.78 -11.12
CA GLY A 352 -13.37 3.19 -10.69
C GLY A 352 -13.67 2.82 -9.24
N PRO A 353 -14.79 3.28 -8.69
CA PRO A 353 -15.17 3.05 -7.30
C PRO A 353 -15.30 1.58 -6.94
N ASN A 354 -15.20 1.28 -5.64
CA ASN A 354 -15.43 -0.07 -5.13
C ASN A 354 -16.89 -0.48 -5.35
N GLY A 355 -17.08 -1.72 -5.87
CA GLY A 355 -18.42 -2.21 -6.20
C GLY A 355 -18.96 -1.79 -7.57
N ALA A 356 -18.25 -0.95 -8.34
CA ALA A 356 -18.70 -0.47 -9.66
C ALA A 356 -18.86 -1.57 -10.72
N GLY A 357 -18.31 -2.77 -10.49
CA GLY A 357 -18.42 -3.88 -11.45
C GLY A 357 -17.10 -4.28 -12.10
N LYS A 358 -15.95 -3.78 -11.64
CA LYS A 358 -14.61 -4.09 -12.18
C LYS A 358 -14.32 -5.60 -12.22
N THR A 359 -14.46 -6.28 -11.08
CA THR A 359 -14.27 -7.74 -10.99
C THR A 359 -15.32 -8.51 -11.79
N THR A 360 -16.55 -7.98 -11.92
CA THR A 360 -17.59 -8.56 -12.79
C THR A 360 -17.16 -8.51 -14.26
N LEU A 361 -16.59 -7.38 -14.71
CA LEU A 361 -16.02 -7.27 -16.05
C LEU A 361 -14.92 -8.32 -16.27
N PHE A 362 -13.99 -8.48 -15.32
CA PHE A 362 -12.97 -9.52 -15.40
C PHE A 362 -13.56 -10.92 -15.54
N ARG A 363 -14.57 -11.25 -14.73
CA ARG A 363 -15.25 -12.55 -14.81
C ARG A 363 -15.92 -12.77 -16.16
N MET A 364 -16.49 -11.72 -16.76
CA MET A 364 -17.06 -11.79 -18.10
C MET A 364 -15.96 -11.98 -19.17
N LEU A 365 -14.86 -11.23 -19.07
CA LEU A 365 -13.70 -11.39 -19.96
C LEU A 365 -13.03 -12.75 -19.85
N LEU A 366 -13.15 -13.44 -18.72
CA LEU A 366 -12.63 -14.80 -18.52
C LEU A 366 -13.65 -15.90 -18.86
N GLY A 367 -14.86 -15.52 -19.28
CA GLY A 367 -15.94 -16.45 -19.55
C GLY A 367 -16.55 -17.13 -18.32
N LEU A 368 -16.21 -16.66 -17.11
CA LEU A 368 -16.73 -17.14 -15.82
C LEU A 368 -18.13 -16.60 -15.53
N GLU A 369 -18.48 -15.49 -16.16
CA GLU A 369 -19.80 -14.85 -16.08
C GLU A 369 -20.26 -14.50 -17.49
N LYS A 370 -21.56 -14.57 -17.76
CA LYS A 370 -22.12 -14.19 -19.06
C LYS A 370 -22.64 -12.77 -19.04
N PRO A 371 -22.42 -11.96 -20.08
CA PRO A 371 -23.10 -10.68 -20.22
C PRO A 371 -24.60 -10.91 -20.45
N ASP A 372 -25.42 -9.93 -20.07
CA ASP A 372 -26.86 -9.98 -20.30
C ASP A 372 -27.21 -9.52 -21.73
N ALA A 373 -26.37 -8.67 -22.33
CA ALA A 373 -26.44 -8.27 -23.73
C ALA A 373 -25.01 -8.04 -24.28
N GLY A 374 -24.89 -8.02 -25.61
CA GLY A 374 -23.62 -7.85 -26.31
C GLY A 374 -22.78 -9.11 -26.44
N THR A 375 -21.57 -8.97 -26.97
CA THR A 375 -20.67 -10.09 -27.25
C THR A 375 -19.24 -9.81 -26.81
N ILE A 376 -18.53 -10.86 -26.40
CA ILE A 376 -17.12 -10.84 -26.09
C ILE A 376 -16.44 -11.89 -26.96
N ALA A 377 -15.52 -11.47 -27.82
CA ALA A 377 -14.80 -12.35 -28.73
C ALA A 377 -13.30 -12.34 -28.42
N PHE A 378 -12.71 -13.53 -28.35
CA PHE A 378 -11.27 -13.73 -28.16
C PHE A 378 -10.62 -14.12 -29.48
N GLY A 379 -9.39 -13.65 -29.69
CA GLY A 379 -8.56 -14.14 -30.80
C GLY A 379 -8.14 -15.60 -30.56
N ASP A 380 -8.00 -16.38 -31.65
CA ASP A 380 -7.70 -17.83 -31.60
C ASP A 380 -6.39 -18.18 -30.88
N THR A 381 -5.47 -17.21 -30.75
CA THR A 381 -4.15 -17.39 -30.14
C THR A 381 -4.10 -16.94 -28.67
N VAL A 382 -5.21 -16.45 -28.12
CA VAL A 382 -5.25 -15.90 -26.76
C VAL A 382 -5.18 -17.03 -25.73
N GLN A 383 -4.21 -16.91 -24.83
CA GLN A 383 -4.05 -17.76 -23.64
C GLN A 383 -4.10 -16.86 -22.38
N PRO A 384 -5.27 -16.75 -21.74
CA PRO A 384 -5.41 -15.90 -20.58
C PRO A 384 -4.72 -16.50 -19.34
N GLY A 385 -4.02 -15.67 -18.59
CA GLY A 385 -3.56 -15.96 -17.23
C GLY A 385 -4.33 -15.11 -16.25
N TYR A 386 -4.88 -15.73 -15.23
CA TYR A 386 -5.67 -15.04 -14.21
C TYR A 386 -5.27 -15.49 -12.80
N VAL A 387 -5.13 -14.54 -11.91
CA VAL A 387 -5.03 -14.80 -10.46
C VAL A 387 -6.41 -14.59 -9.86
N ASP A 388 -7.07 -15.68 -9.51
CA ASP A 388 -8.31 -15.61 -8.75
C ASP A 388 -7.98 -15.19 -7.30
N GLN A 389 -8.76 -14.24 -6.79
CA GLN A 389 -8.72 -13.86 -5.36
C GLN A 389 -9.26 -14.98 -4.45
N SER A 390 -9.86 -16.05 -5.03
CA SER A 390 -10.27 -17.21 -4.24
C SER A 390 -9.05 -17.91 -3.65
N ARG A 391 -9.06 -18.04 -2.33
CA ARG A 391 -7.95 -18.60 -1.52
C ARG A 391 -7.72 -20.11 -1.72
N ASP A 392 -8.52 -20.76 -2.57
CA ASP A 392 -8.61 -22.21 -2.68
C ASP A 392 -7.61 -22.84 -3.67
N ALA A 393 -6.86 -22.04 -4.44
CA ALA A 393 -5.96 -22.52 -5.49
C ALA A 393 -4.56 -22.96 -5.00
N LEU A 394 -4.23 -22.77 -3.71
CA LEU A 394 -2.93 -23.09 -3.13
C LEU A 394 -3.01 -24.29 -2.18
N ASP A 395 -2.03 -25.21 -2.25
CA ASP A 395 -1.92 -26.34 -1.30
C ASP A 395 -1.35 -25.87 0.04
N PRO A 396 -2.13 -25.89 1.12
CA PRO A 396 -1.68 -25.39 2.44
C PRO A 396 -0.53 -26.21 3.05
N ASN A 397 -0.31 -27.45 2.59
CA ASN A 397 0.71 -28.35 3.13
C ASN A 397 2.07 -28.19 2.46
N LYS A 398 2.13 -27.63 1.25
CA LYS A 398 3.38 -27.38 0.54
C LYS A 398 4.12 -26.18 1.14
N THR A 399 5.43 -26.18 0.96
CA THR A 399 6.23 -24.98 1.24
C THR A 399 6.04 -23.95 0.13
N VAL A 400 6.32 -22.68 0.41
CA VAL A 400 6.28 -21.60 -0.60
C VAL A 400 7.10 -21.98 -1.82
N TRP A 401 8.34 -22.46 -1.62
CA TRP A 401 9.19 -22.90 -2.72
C TRP A 401 8.59 -24.04 -3.52
N GLN A 402 8.06 -25.08 -2.85
CA GLN A 402 7.41 -26.20 -3.53
C GLN A 402 6.18 -25.76 -4.31
N GLU A 403 5.39 -24.85 -3.78
CA GLU A 403 4.17 -24.36 -4.43
C GLU A 403 4.50 -23.53 -5.68
N ILE A 404 5.52 -22.67 -5.62
CA ILE A 404 5.95 -21.86 -6.75
C ILE A 404 6.72 -22.70 -7.78
N SER A 405 7.68 -23.52 -7.35
CA SER A 405 8.58 -24.24 -8.26
C SER A 405 8.05 -25.59 -8.75
N GLY A 406 7.01 -26.13 -8.08
CA GLY A 406 6.60 -27.52 -8.29
C GLY A 406 7.63 -28.54 -7.77
N GLY A 407 8.59 -28.09 -6.93
CA GLY A 407 9.68 -28.92 -6.39
C GLY A 407 10.93 -28.98 -7.30
N ASN A 408 10.95 -28.23 -8.40
CA ASN A 408 12.07 -28.20 -9.33
C ASN A 408 13.12 -27.15 -8.91
N GLU A 409 14.40 -27.52 -8.92
CA GLU A 409 15.52 -26.59 -8.64
C GLU A 409 15.69 -25.54 -9.76
N ILE A 410 15.39 -25.93 -11.02
CA ILE A 410 15.48 -25.07 -12.19
C ILE A 410 14.08 -24.92 -12.80
N LEU A 411 13.71 -23.68 -13.10
CA LEU A 411 12.51 -23.32 -13.84
C LEU A 411 12.87 -22.95 -15.27
N TYR A 412 12.08 -23.41 -16.22
CA TYR A 412 12.22 -23.05 -17.63
C TYR A 412 11.18 -21.98 -17.97
N LEU A 413 11.62 -20.73 -18.11
CA LEU A 413 10.78 -19.63 -18.54
C LEU A 413 11.02 -19.35 -20.03
N GLY A 414 10.26 -20.02 -20.88
CA GLY A 414 10.52 -20.08 -22.30
C GLY A 414 11.86 -20.77 -22.61
N LYS A 415 12.83 -20.02 -23.16
CA LYS A 415 14.19 -20.51 -23.45
C LYS A 415 15.21 -20.24 -22.33
N ARG A 416 14.80 -19.62 -21.24
CA ARG A 416 15.70 -19.23 -20.13
C ARG A 416 15.59 -20.24 -18.99
N GLU A 417 16.74 -20.67 -18.49
CA GLU A 417 16.87 -21.44 -17.26
C GLU A 417 17.01 -20.47 -16.08
N VAL A 418 16.15 -20.59 -15.09
CA VAL A 418 16.13 -19.73 -13.91
C VAL A 418 16.19 -20.60 -12.66
N ASN A 419 17.07 -20.25 -11.72
CA ASN A 419 17.10 -20.91 -10.42
C ASN A 419 15.78 -20.62 -9.67
N SER A 420 15.08 -21.68 -9.26
CA SER A 420 13.76 -21.56 -8.64
C SER A 420 13.77 -20.82 -7.31
N ARG A 421 14.85 -20.94 -6.53
CA ARG A 421 14.99 -20.21 -5.27
C ARG A 421 15.24 -18.72 -5.51
N GLY A 422 16.00 -18.39 -6.57
CA GLY A 422 16.19 -17.01 -7.03
C GLY A 422 14.86 -16.40 -7.51
N TYR A 423 14.09 -17.14 -8.31
CA TYR A 423 12.75 -16.74 -8.75
C TYR A 423 11.81 -16.49 -7.56
N THR A 424 11.77 -17.41 -6.60
CA THR A 424 10.96 -17.26 -5.37
C THR A 424 11.41 -16.05 -4.54
N SER A 425 12.72 -15.76 -4.50
CA SER A 425 13.25 -14.57 -3.82
C SER A 425 12.80 -13.26 -4.44
N ALA A 426 12.54 -13.23 -5.75
CA ALA A 426 12.03 -12.04 -6.45
C ALA A 426 10.67 -11.56 -5.93
N PHE A 427 9.88 -12.48 -5.37
CA PHE A 427 8.59 -12.19 -4.71
C PHE A 427 8.74 -11.98 -3.20
N ASN A 428 9.93 -11.60 -2.75
CA ASN A 428 10.26 -11.31 -1.35
C ASN A 428 10.14 -12.51 -0.38
N PHE A 429 10.30 -13.74 -0.87
CA PHE A 429 10.47 -14.92 -0.03
C PHE A 429 11.95 -15.28 0.08
N LYS A 430 12.66 -14.76 1.09
CA LYS A 430 14.11 -14.91 1.26
C LYS A 430 14.44 -15.98 2.31
N GLY A 431 15.48 -16.75 2.09
CA GLY A 431 16.03 -17.71 3.06
C GLY A 431 14.98 -18.67 3.63
N GLY A 432 14.74 -18.59 4.94
CA GLY A 432 13.80 -19.46 5.66
C GLY A 432 12.33 -19.28 5.27
N ASP A 433 11.94 -18.13 4.70
CA ASP A 433 10.56 -17.89 4.31
C ASP A 433 10.11 -18.83 3.18
N GLN A 434 11.03 -19.28 2.34
CA GLN A 434 10.75 -20.26 1.28
C GLN A 434 10.33 -21.64 1.81
N GLN A 435 10.68 -21.94 3.07
CA GLN A 435 10.34 -23.21 3.74
C GLN A 435 9.05 -23.11 4.56
N LYS A 436 8.47 -21.94 4.71
CA LYS A 436 7.17 -21.78 5.37
C LYS A 436 6.10 -22.54 4.58
N LYS A 437 5.18 -23.20 5.30
CA LYS A 437 4.00 -23.79 4.67
C LYS A 437 3.04 -22.71 4.21
N VAL A 438 2.42 -22.92 3.06
CA VAL A 438 1.43 -21.99 2.50
C VAL A 438 0.27 -21.75 3.45
N GLY A 439 -0.14 -22.77 4.22
CA GLY A 439 -1.24 -22.65 5.19
C GLY A 439 -1.02 -21.65 6.32
N VAL A 440 0.24 -21.30 6.65
CA VAL A 440 0.57 -20.33 7.73
C VAL A 440 0.85 -18.92 7.21
N LEU A 441 0.76 -18.71 5.89
CA LEU A 441 1.02 -17.43 5.27
C LEU A 441 -0.13 -16.43 5.53
N SER A 442 0.21 -15.16 5.63
CA SER A 442 -0.76 -14.06 5.59
C SER A 442 -1.48 -13.99 4.23
N GLY A 443 -2.57 -13.23 4.15
CA GLY A 443 -3.29 -12.99 2.89
C GLY A 443 -2.38 -12.44 1.80
N GLY A 444 -1.59 -11.41 2.10
CA GLY A 444 -0.67 -10.80 1.15
C GLY A 444 0.49 -11.72 0.75
N GLU A 445 1.01 -12.57 1.66
CA GLU A 445 2.00 -13.57 1.29
C GLU A 445 1.42 -14.61 0.32
N ARG A 446 0.16 -15.04 0.51
CA ARG A 446 -0.53 -15.94 -0.43
C ARG A 446 -0.73 -15.31 -1.79
N ASN A 447 -1.13 -14.03 -1.86
CA ASN A 447 -1.28 -13.30 -3.12
C ASN A 447 0.03 -13.27 -3.90
N ARG A 448 1.18 -13.04 -3.23
CA ARG A 448 2.50 -13.10 -3.87
C ARG A 448 2.84 -14.49 -4.41
N VAL A 449 2.48 -15.56 -3.69
CA VAL A 449 2.67 -16.95 -4.18
C VAL A 449 1.82 -17.21 -5.43
N GLN A 450 0.55 -16.80 -5.45
CA GLN A 450 -0.33 -16.94 -6.61
C GLN A 450 0.18 -16.15 -7.81
N LEU A 451 0.60 -14.90 -7.60
CA LEU A 451 1.19 -14.06 -8.63
C LEU A 451 2.43 -14.74 -9.24
N ALA A 452 3.34 -15.24 -8.39
CA ALA A 452 4.54 -15.94 -8.83
C ALA A 452 4.22 -17.20 -9.67
N LYS A 453 3.19 -17.96 -9.29
CA LYS A 453 2.74 -19.13 -10.05
C LYS A 453 2.21 -18.74 -11.43
N MET A 454 1.33 -17.76 -11.49
CA MET A 454 0.69 -17.32 -12.73
C MET A 454 1.72 -16.76 -13.72
N LEU A 455 2.66 -15.91 -13.26
CA LEU A 455 3.64 -15.28 -14.13
C LEU A 455 4.64 -16.27 -14.79
N LYS A 456 4.76 -17.49 -14.25
CA LYS A 456 5.58 -18.56 -14.87
C LYS A 456 4.82 -19.46 -15.87
N GLU A 457 3.48 -19.38 -15.97
CA GLU A 457 2.66 -20.32 -16.75
C GLU A 457 2.70 -20.08 -18.27
N GLY A 458 3.21 -18.93 -18.73
CA GLY A 458 3.37 -18.66 -20.15
C GLY A 458 2.09 -18.21 -20.85
N SER A 459 1.28 -17.44 -20.19
CA SER A 459 0.11 -16.75 -20.76
C SER A 459 0.55 -15.63 -21.70
N ASN A 460 -0.31 -15.18 -22.62
CA ASN A 460 -0.06 -14.03 -23.49
C ASN A 460 -1.05 -12.87 -23.27
N VAL A 461 -2.08 -13.08 -22.43
CA VAL A 461 -2.95 -12.03 -21.90
C VAL A 461 -3.07 -12.23 -20.39
N LEU A 462 -2.60 -11.28 -19.60
CA LEU A 462 -2.62 -11.33 -18.13
C LEU A 462 -3.81 -10.54 -17.60
N PHE A 463 -4.58 -11.16 -16.70
CA PHE A 463 -5.64 -10.51 -15.93
C PHE A 463 -5.18 -10.41 -14.48
N LEU A 464 -4.91 -9.18 -14.03
CA LEU A 464 -4.38 -8.89 -12.70
C LEU A 464 -5.42 -8.09 -11.91
N ASP A 465 -5.97 -8.68 -10.86
CA ASP A 465 -6.93 -8.01 -9.97
C ASP A 465 -6.20 -7.56 -8.69
N GLU A 466 -5.98 -6.26 -8.56
CA GLU A 466 -5.26 -5.60 -7.46
C GLU A 466 -3.88 -6.24 -7.16
N PRO A 467 -2.99 -6.40 -8.17
CA PRO A 467 -1.70 -7.07 -7.98
C PRO A 467 -0.74 -6.26 -7.11
N THR A 468 -1.02 -4.97 -6.91
CA THR A 468 -0.21 -4.03 -6.13
C THR A 468 -0.43 -4.15 -4.63
N ASN A 469 -1.58 -4.71 -4.21
CA ASN A 469 -1.91 -4.87 -2.81
C ASN A 469 -0.89 -5.78 -2.10
N ASP A 470 -0.46 -5.37 -0.91
CA ASP A 470 0.48 -6.10 -0.05
C ASP A 470 1.90 -6.31 -0.64
N LEU A 471 2.24 -5.69 -1.79
CA LEU A 471 3.59 -5.65 -2.31
C LEU A 471 4.37 -4.50 -1.68
N ASP A 472 5.61 -4.77 -1.27
CA ASP A 472 6.52 -3.68 -0.91
C ASP A 472 7.03 -2.94 -2.15
N VAL A 473 7.55 -1.73 -1.95
CA VAL A 473 7.99 -0.84 -3.05
C VAL A 473 9.03 -1.52 -3.96
N GLU A 474 9.92 -2.36 -3.42
CA GLU A 474 10.95 -3.05 -4.22
C GLU A 474 10.34 -4.14 -5.11
N THR A 475 9.45 -4.98 -4.56
CA THR A 475 8.71 -6.01 -5.31
C THR A 475 7.79 -5.39 -6.35
N LEU A 476 7.13 -4.28 -6.00
CA LEU A 476 6.26 -3.53 -6.90
C LEU A 476 7.02 -2.99 -8.12
N ARG A 477 8.20 -2.39 -7.91
CA ARG A 477 9.07 -1.94 -8.99
C ARG A 477 9.56 -3.09 -9.88
N ALA A 478 9.92 -4.22 -9.27
CA ALA A 478 10.32 -5.40 -10.04
C ALA A 478 9.16 -5.94 -10.90
N LEU A 479 7.91 -5.86 -10.41
CA LEU A 479 6.72 -6.22 -11.19
C LEU A 479 6.46 -5.23 -12.33
N GLU A 480 6.62 -3.93 -12.09
CA GLU A 480 6.51 -2.90 -13.13
C GLU A 480 7.50 -3.14 -14.27
N GLU A 481 8.78 -3.32 -13.94
CA GLU A 481 9.82 -3.59 -14.92
C GLU A 481 9.55 -4.88 -15.71
N ALA A 482 9.00 -5.90 -15.04
CA ALA A 482 8.63 -7.15 -15.70
C ALA A 482 7.44 -6.98 -16.66
N LEU A 483 6.42 -6.21 -16.30
CA LEU A 483 5.25 -5.92 -17.15
C LEU A 483 5.59 -4.98 -18.31
N GLU A 484 6.45 -3.97 -18.09
CA GLU A 484 6.95 -3.08 -19.14
C GLU A 484 7.69 -3.84 -20.25
N ASN A 485 8.43 -4.91 -19.88
CA ASN A 485 9.14 -5.78 -20.80
C ASN A 485 8.33 -6.99 -21.28
N TYR A 486 7.07 -7.09 -20.90
CA TYR A 486 6.21 -8.21 -21.27
C TYR A 486 5.68 -8.04 -22.70
N ALA A 487 5.90 -9.08 -23.54
CA ALA A 487 5.52 -9.04 -24.96
C ALA A 487 4.03 -9.37 -25.23
N GLY A 488 3.24 -9.64 -24.19
CA GLY A 488 1.80 -9.90 -24.27
C GLY A 488 0.97 -8.67 -23.95
N CYS A 489 -0.32 -8.89 -23.69
CA CYS A 489 -1.25 -7.87 -23.19
C CYS A 489 -1.51 -8.07 -21.70
N ALA A 490 -1.87 -7.00 -21.01
CA ALA A 490 -2.33 -7.08 -19.63
C ALA A 490 -3.59 -6.23 -19.41
N VAL A 491 -4.54 -6.76 -18.64
CA VAL A 491 -5.70 -6.03 -18.13
C VAL A 491 -5.57 -6.03 -16.62
N ILE A 492 -5.48 -4.84 -16.03
CA ILE A 492 -5.06 -4.67 -14.64
C ILE A 492 -6.08 -3.81 -13.91
N ILE A 493 -6.76 -4.38 -12.92
CA ILE A 493 -7.50 -3.58 -11.93
C ILE A 493 -6.49 -3.14 -10.89
N SER A 494 -6.35 -1.83 -10.67
CA SER A 494 -5.52 -1.30 -9.60
C SER A 494 -6.01 0.07 -9.14
N HIS A 495 -5.82 0.33 -7.87
CA HIS A 495 -5.99 1.66 -7.26
C HIS A 495 -4.65 2.42 -7.14
N ASP A 496 -3.53 1.77 -7.46
CA ASP A 496 -2.21 2.41 -7.52
C ASP A 496 -2.09 3.25 -8.81
N ARG A 497 -2.31 4.55 -8.66
CA ARG A 497 -2.27 5.52 -9.75
C ARG A 497 -0.89 5.59 -10.41
N PHE A 498 0.18 5.52 -9.62
CA PHE A 498 1.55 5.55 -10.12
C PHE A 498 1.87 4.32 -10.98
N PHE A 499 1.40 3.15 -10.56
CA PHE A 499 1.55 1.90 -11.30
C PHE A 499 0.83 1.98 -12.66
N LEU A 500 -0.40 2.49 -12.66
CA LEU A 500 -1.19 2.65 -13.88
C LEU A 500 -0.62 3.73 -14.80
N ASP A 501 -0.15 4.84 -14.24
CA ASP A 501 0.44 5.93 -15.02
C ASP A 501 1.70 5.50 -15.76
N ARG A 502 2.50 4.67 -15.13
CA ARG A 502 3.73 4.15 -15.72
C ARG A 502 3.49 3.07 -16.79
N LEU A 503 2.47 2.24 -16.63
CA LEU A 503 2.30 1.03 -17.44
C LEU A 503 1.13 1.09 -18.41
N ALA A 504 0.02 1.74 -18.04
CA ALA A 504 -1.18 1.70 -18.85
C ALA A 504 -1.02 2.46 -20.16
N THR A 505 -1.41 1.80 -21.24
CA THR A 505 -1.56 2.41 -22.57
C THR A 505 -3.00 2.84 -22.83
N HIS A 506 -3.93 2.24 -22.09
CA HIS A 506 -5.36 2.51 -22.17
C HIS A 506 -5.97 2.43 -20.77
N ILE A 507 -7.02 3.19 -20.55
CA ILE A 507 -7.79 3.19 -19.30
C ILE A 507 -9.24 2.79 -19.60
N LEU A 508 -9.78 1.88 -18.77
CA LEU A 508 -11.19 1.54 -18.69
C LEU A 508 -11.72 2.09 -17.36
N ALA A 509 -12.46 3.21 -17.44
CA ALA A 509 -12.89 3.95 -16.27
C ALA A 509 -14.40 3.78 -16.00
N PHE A 510 -14.74 3.24 -14.84
CA PHE A 510 -16.11 3.21 -14.34
C PHE A 510 -16.46 4.57 -13.73
N GLU A 511 -17.16 5.42 -14.46
CA GLU A 511 -17.42 6.82 -14.08
C GLU A 511 -18.75 7.02 -13.30
N GLY A 512 -19.47 5.96 -12.98
CA GLY A 512 -20.80 6.00 -12.37
C GLY A 512 -21.91 5.91 -13.40
N ASP A 513 -23.18 5.90 -12.95
CA ASP A 513 -24.38 5.76 -13.79
C ASP A 513 -24.31 4.61 -14.82
N SER A 514 -23.62 3.53 -14.46
CA SER A 514 -23.38 2.35 -15.31
C SER A 514 -22.53 2.62 -16.56
N HIS A 515 -21.95 3.82 -16.67
CA HIS A 515 -21.08 4.19 -17.78
C HIS A 515 -19.65 3.75 -17.55
N VAL A 516 -19.04 3.16 -18.59
CA VAL A 516 -17.62 2.78 -18.60
C VAL A 516 -16.96 3.44 -19.79
N GLU A 517 -16.01 4.34 -19.51
CA GLU A 517 -15.27 5.08 -20.53
C GLU A 517 -14.04 4.28 -20.97
N TRP A 518 -13.84 4.19 -22.29
CA TRP A 518 -12.61 3.66 -22.90
C TRP A 518 -11.73 4.83 -23.35
N PHE A 519 -10.57 4.97 -22.74
CA PHE A 519 -9.65 6.07 -22.99
C PHE A 519 -8.28 5.55 -23.45
N GLU A 520 -7.73 6.10 -24.53
CA GLU A 520 -6.36 5.83 -24.99
C GLU A 520 -5.38 6.80 -24.34
N GLY A 521 -4.53 6.30 -23.47
CA GLY A 521 -3.56 7.07 -22.69
C GLY A 521 -3.30 6.46 -21.32
N ASN A 522 -2.42 7.09 -20.54
CA ASN A 522 -2.11 6.73 -19.16
C ASN A 522 -3.12 7.34 -18.18
N PHE A 523 -2.89 7.10 -16.89
CA PHE A 523 -3.80 7.55 -15.84
C PHE A 523 -3.86 9.10 -15.73
N GLU A 524 -2.72 9.79 -15.81
CA GLU A 524 -2.65 11.26 -15.75
C GLU A 524 -3.42 11.91 -16.90
N ALA A 525 -3.21 11.44 -18.12
CA ALA A 525 -3.93 11.92 -19.31
C ALA A 525 -5.46 11.69 -19.20
N TYR A 526 -5.88 10.55 -18.63
CA TYR A 526 -7.28 10.29 -18.36
C TYR A 526 -7.86 11.26 -17.32
N GLU A 527 -7.15 11.53 -16.21
CA GLU A 527 -7.62 12.48 -15.20
C GLU A 527 -7.79 13.91 -15.77
N GLU A 528 -6.87 14.35 -16.62
CA GLU A 528 -6.99 15.62 -17.31
C GLU A 528 -8.21 15.67 -18.23
N ASP A 529 -8.45 14.58 -18.97
CA ASP A 529 -9.63 14.46 -19.83
C ASP A 529 -10.92 14.43 -19.01
N LYS A 530 -10.97 13.66 -17.91
CA LYS A 530 -12.12 13.61 -17.00
C LYS A 530 -12.45 14.99 -16.43
N LYS A 531 -11.45 15.76 -15.99
CA LYS A 531 -11.63 17.13 -15.50
C LYS A 531 -12.17 18.06 -16.59
N ARG A 532 -11.72 17.90 -17.83
CA ARG A 532 -12.20 18.69 -18.97
C ARG A 532 -13.64 18.35 -19.35
N ARG A 533 -14.04 17.05 -19.33
CA ARG A 533 -15.39 16.58 -19.70
C ARG A 533 -16.43 16.84 -18.62
N LEU A 534 -16.10 16.54 -17.36
CA LEU A 534 -17.03 16.50 -16.23
C LEU A 534 -16.89 17.68 -15.25
N GLY A 535 -15.85 18.52 -15.41
CA GLY A 535 -15.56 19.65 -14.53
C GLY A 535 -14.79 19.28 -13.25
N ILE A 536 -14.38 20.30 -12.48
CA ILE A 536 -13.53 20.15 -11.29
C ILE A 536 -14.25 19.41 -10.15
N ASP A 537 -15.57 19.54 -10.05
CA ASP A 537 -16.39 18.84 -9.03
C ASP A 537 -16.42 17.32 -9.19
N SER A 538 -15.91 16.77 -10.30
CA SER A 538 -15.81 15.33 -10.54
C SER A 538 -14.76 14.62 -9.65
N THR A 539 -13.94 15.36 -8.91
CA THR A 539 -12.91 14.82 -8.01
C THR A 539 -13.40 14.57 -6.59
N ILE A 540 -14.62 15.00 -6.24
CA ILE A 540 -15.20 14.77 -4.92
C ILE A 540 -15.80 13.36 -4.89
N PRO A 541 -15.46 12.51 -3.90
CA PRO A 541 -16.04 11.18 -3.76
C PRO A 541 -17.55 11.24 -3.67
N LYS A 542 -18.24 10.47 -4.50
CA LYS A 542 -19.71 10.36 -4.49
C LYS A 542 -20.10 8.90 -4.36
N ARG A 543 -21.14 8.61 -3.60
CA ARG A 543 -21.72 7.27 -3.58
C ARG A 543 -22.17 6.89 -4.99
N ILE A 544 -21.85 5.67 -5.42
CA ILE A 544 -22.20 5.18 -6.75
C ILE A 544 -23.72 5.20 -6.90
N GLN A 545 -24.19 5.87 -7.94
CA GLN A 545 -25.57 5.76 -8.39
C GLN A 545 -25.62 4.76 -9.55
N TYR A 546 -26.58 3.85 -9.51
CA TYR A 546 -26.79 2.88 -10.57
C TYR A 546 -28.09 3.20 -11.31
N LYS A 547 -28.07 3.11 -12.62
CA LYS A 547 -29.32 3.14 -13.39
C LYS A 547 -30.18 1.94 -13.00
N LYS A 548 -31.50 2.15 -12.93
CA LYS A 548 -32.43 1.02 -12.79
C LYS A 548 -32.49 0.26 -14.10
N PHE A 549 -32.29 -1.05 -14.04
CA PHE A 549 -32.46 -1.91 -15.20
C PHE A 549 -33.96 -1.97 -15.56
N SER A 550 -34.36 -1.26 -16.60
CA SER A 550 -35.68 -1.40 -17.22
C SER A 550 -35.59 -2.45 -18.32
N ARG A 551 -36.24 -3.60 -18.10
CA ARG A 551 -36.41 -4.63 -19.15
C ARG A 551 -37.22 -4.10 -20.32
#